data_7220b09251c0d11a2e1825c5e62b78ed
#
_entry.id   7220b09251c0d11a2e1825c5e62b78ed
#
_cell.length_a   1.000
_cell.length_b   1.000
_cell.length_c   1.000
_cell.angle_alpha   90.00
_cell.angle_beta   90.00
_cell.angle_gamma   90.00
#
_symmetry.space_group_name_H-M   'P 1'
#
loop_
_entity.id
_entity.type
_entity.pdbx_description
1 polymer ?
#
loop_
_entity_poly.entity_id
_entity_poly.type
_entity_poly.pdbx_seq_one_letter_code
_entity_poly.pdbx_strand_id
1 'polypeptide(L)'
;MNAIIILQTRPGLMLLSGMLVVILSLWILWPKRGGLALLLRIKTNNQRVLLEDALKFMFDCEYRTNTCDMNSIAGNLNISVDKASRLIERLLTLGLIGMGDQTISLTDTGKSYALRVIRIHRIWEKYLADETGVAQADWHNEADRLEHDVSIEDTEKLAAQMGHPVFDPHGDPIPTIDGALPKAKGKPMSCMKEGETGRIIHIEDEPRSIYEQLVVQGLYLGMQVYVTDVADNRITFAADGDEYNLTPLFAAHITAETESGKVPAAKKYELLSSLAIGEKAEVAGISPNCRGPQRRRLMDLGIVPGSLISAEMKSASGDPVGYRVMGTTIGIRKQQADLIFINRKNEH
;
A
#
# COMPACT_ATOMS: atom_id res chain seq x y z
N MET A 1 -21.81 -63.93 -31.12
CA MET A 1 -20.34 -63.97 -31.40
C MET A 1 -19.67 -62.88 -30.50
N ASN A 2 -19.30 -63.29 -29.27
CA ASN A 2 -18.71 -62.36 -28.27
C ASN A 2 -17.21 -62.34 -28.49
N ALA A 3 -16.69 -61.21 -28.96
CA ALA A 3 -15.26 -61.00 -29.07
C ALA A 3 -14.72 -60.65 -27.66
N ILE A 4 -14.06 -61.61 -27.01
CA ILE A 4 -13.30 -61.43 -25.80
C ILE A 4 -12.01 -60.68 -26.24
N ILE A 5 -11.91 -59.39 -25.93
CA ILE A 5 -10.67 -58.62 -26.11
C ILE A 5 -9.74 -59.10 -24.99
N ILE A 6 -8.84 -60.00 -25.31
CA ILE A 6 -7.73 -60.42 -24.42
C ILE A 6 -6.77 -59.24 -24.42
N LEU A 7 -6.82 -58.45 -23.34
CA LEU A 7 -5.83 -57.44 -23.09
C LEU A 7 -4.47 -58.14 -22.87
N GLN A 8 -3.63 -58.15 -23.88
CA GLN A 8 -2.28 -58.75 -23.80
C GLN A 8 -1.42 -57.86 -22.87
N THR A 9 -1.48 -58.14 -21.59
CA THR A 9 -0.73 -57.42 -20.53
C THR A 9 0.75 -57.74 -20.72
N ARG A 10 1.54 -56.75 -21.11
CA ARG A 10 3.00 -56.88 -21.17
C ARG A 10 3.54 -56.84 -19.70
N PRO A 11 4.14 -57.92 -19.19
CA PRO A 11 4.57 -58.02 -17.78
C PRO A 11 5.54 -56.89 -17.35
N GLY A 12 6.36 -56.41 -18.28
CA GLY A 12 7.23 -55.26 -18.04
C GLY A 12 6.50 -53.92 -17.82
N LEU A 13 5.35 -53.72 -18.50
CA LEU A 13 4.52 -52.55 -18.28
C LEU A 13 3.79 -52.57 -16.94
N MET A 14 3.37 -53.73 -16.47
CA MET A 14 2.76 -53.90 -15.13
C MET A 14 3.78 -53.68 -14.03
N LEU A 15 5.01 -54.17 -14.18
CA LEU A 15 6.10 -53.89 -13.23
C LEU A 15 6.44 -52.43 -13.17
N LEU A 16 6.55 -51.71 -14.30
CA LEU A 16 6.79 -50.29 -14.37
C LEU A 16 5.66 -49.49 -13.74
N SER A 17 4.40 -49.82 -14.00
CA SER A 17 3.24 -49.18 -13.39
C SER A 17 3.16 -49.42 -11.89
N GLY A 18 3.44 -50.61 -11.43
CA GLY A 18 3.49 -50.95 -10.01
C GLY A 18 4.61 -50.19 -9.28
N MET A 19 5.79 -50.08 -9.89
CA MET A 19 6.93 -49.33 -9.35
C MET A 19 6.61 -47.81 -9.31
N LEU A 20 5.94 -47.29 -10.32
CA LEU A 20 5.50 -45.88 -10.36
C LEU A 20 4.50 -45.58 -9.23
N VAL A 21 3.53 -46.47 -9.02
CA VAL A 21 2.54 -46.35 -7.91
C VAL A 21 3.24 -46.37 -6.55
N VAL A 22 4.20 -47.23 -6.35
CA VAL A 22 4.97 -47.30 -5.11
C VAL A 22 5.78 -46.02 -4.89
N ILE A 23 6.46 -45.52 -5.91
CA ILE A 23 7.24 -44.27 -5.84
C ILE A 23 6.31 -43.08 -5.54
N LEU A 24 5.17 -43.02 -6.21
CA LEU A 24 4.18 -41.95 -5.98
C LEU A 24 3.60 -42.02 -4.57
N SER A 25 3.30 -43.20 -4.08
CA SER A 25 2.81 -43.43 -2.70
C SER A 25 3.86 -43.03 -1.67
N LEU A 26 5.11 -43.40 -1.89
CA LEU A 26 6.22 -43.00 -1.03
C LEU A 26 6.43 -41.50 -1.02
N TRP A 27 6.29 -40.84 -2.18
CA TRP A 27 6.37 -39.39 -2.28
C TRP A 27 5.18 -38.69 -1.59
N ILE A 28 3.96 -39.17 -1.77
CA ILE A 28 2.76 -38.61 -1.12
C ILE A 28 2.88 -38.74 0.41
N LEU A 29 3.34 -39.90 0.91
CA LEU A 29 3.44 -40.18 2.34
C LEU A 29 4.77 -39.71 2.97
N TRP A 30 5.66 -39.11 2.20
CA TRP A 30 6.97 -38.67 2.72
C TRP A 30 6.82 -37.66 3.86
N PRO A 31 7.35 -37.93 5.09
CA PRO A 31 7.23 -37.00 6.20
C PRO A 31 7.93 -35.68 5.92
N LYS A 32 7.25 -34.55 6.18
CA LYS A 32 7.69 -33.15 6.02
C LYS A 32 7.78 -32.61 4.58
N ARG A 33 7.93 -33.43 3.53
CA ARG A 33 8.08 -32.98 2.13
C ARG A 33 7.15 -33.68 1.15
N GLY A 34 6.33 -34.61 1.59
CA GLY A 34 5.39 -35.36 0.76
C GLY A 34 4.15 -34.53 0.39
N GLY A 35 3.43 -34.99 -0.65
CA GLY A 35 2.22 -34.29 -1.12
C GLY A 35 1.16 -34.10 -0.04
N LEU A 36 0.98 -35.07 0.86
CA LEU A 36 0.04 -34.97 1.99
C LEU A 36 0.50 -33.93 3.01
N ALA A 37 1.81 -33.90 3.33
CA ALA A 37 2.38 -32.91 4.25
C ALA A 37 2.26 -31.49 3.67
N LEU A 38 2.44 -31.31 2.35
CA LEU A 38 2.26 -30.06 1.66
C LEU A 38 0.79 -29.59 1.71
N LEU A 39 -0.17 -30.48 1.41
CA LEU A 39 -1.60 -30.17 1.50
C LEU A 39 -2.05 -29.78 2.91
N LEU A 40 -1.57 -30.49 3.93
CA LEU A 40 -1.86 -30.17 5.32
C LEU A 40 -1.26 -28.81 5.71
N ARG A 41 -0.05 -28.52 5.26
CA ARG A 41 0.63 -27.24 5.51
C ARG A 41 -0.10 -26.06 4.86
N ILE A 42 -0.53 -26.21 3.59
CA ILE A 42 -1.34 -25.21 2.89
C ILE A 42 -2.65 -24.96 3.64
N LYS A 43 -3.36 -26.03 4.05
CA LYS A 43 -4.62 -25.91 4.80
C LYS A 43 -4.43 -25.21 6.14
N THR A 44 -3.35 -25.50 6.87
CA THR A 44 -3.05 -24.87 8.17
C THR A 44 -2.67 -23.42 7.98
N ASN A 45 -1.89 -23.09 6.95
CA ASN A 45 -1.51 -21.72 6.65
C ASN A 45 -2.74 -20.87 6.27
N ASN A 46 -3.62 -21.37 5.41
CA ASN A 46 -4.86 -20.67 5.05
C ASN A 46 -5.78 -20.42 6.26
N GLN A 47 -5.77 -21.30 7.25
CA GLN A 47 -6.55 -21.09 8.48
C GLN A 47 -5.94 -20.02 9.39
N ARG A 48 -4.60 -19.91 9.41
CA ARG A 48 -3.89 -18.87 10.17
C ARG A 48 -4.12 -17.51 9.52
N VAL A 49 -3.96 -17.41 8.23
CA VAL A 49 -4.24 -16.20 7.45
C VAL A 49 -5.65 -15.68 7.73
N LEU A 50 -6.68 -16.51 7.56
CA LEU A 50 -8.07 -16.12 7.83
C LEU A 50 -8.29 -15.64 9.28
N LEU A 51 -7.57 -16.20 10.26
CA LEU A 51 -7.66 -15.78 11.65
C LEU A 51 -7.02 -14.39 11.84
N GLU A 52 -5.86 -14.17 11.23
CA GLU A 52 -5.14 -12.91 11.29
C GLU A 52 -5.93 -11.80 10.61
N ASP A 53 -6.47 -12.05 9.42
CA ASP A 53 -7.33 -11.11 8.69
C ASP A 53 -8.61 -10.76 9.46
N ALA A 54 -9.24 -11.77 10.10
CA ALA A 54 -10.40 -11.51 10.95
C ALA A 54 -10.07 -10.59 12.12
N LEU A 55 -8.92 -10.79 12.77
CA LEU A 55 -8.49 -9.94 13.89
C LEU A 55 -8.14 -8.53 13.42
N LYS A 56 -7.51 -8.36 12.25
CA LYS A 56 -7.28 -7.04 11.63
C LYS A 56 -8.60 -6.31 11.40
N PHE A 57 -9.55 -6.97 10.73
CA PHE A 57 -10.86 -6.39 10.45
C PHE A 57 -11.63 -6.02 11.72
N MET A 58 -11.64 -6.90 12.72
CA MET A 58 -12.30 -6.61 14.00
C MET A 58 -11.65 -5.44 14.73
N PHE A 59 -10.33 -5.32 14.68
CA PHE A 59 -9.60 -4.18 15.23
C PHE A 59 -9.99 -2.88 14.51
N ASP A 60 -10.09 -2.89 13.19
CA ASP A 60 -10.53 -1.73 12.42
C ASP A 60 -11.96 -1.32 12.77
N CYS A 61 -12.88 -2.27 12.92
CA CYS A 61 -14.24 -2.00 13.40
C CYS A 61 -14.22 -1.30 14.77
N GLU A 62 -13.47 -1.80 15.74
CA GLU A 62 -13.35 -1.17 17.07
C GLU A 62 -12.72 0.23 16.99
N TYR A 63 -11.66 0.38 16.18
CA TYR A 63 -10.95 1.64 16.02
C TYR A 63 -11.82 2.73 15.40
N ARG A 64 -12.66 2.35 14.42
CA ARG A 64 -13.64 3.23 13.78
C ARG A 64 -14.99 3.33 14.52
N THR A 65 -15.11 2.71 15.69
CA THR A 65 -16.36 2.65 16.46
C THR A 65 -17.55 2.02 15.71
N ASN A 66 -17.26 1.11 14.79
CA ASN A 66 -18.25 0.34 14.05
C ASN A 66 -18.60 -0.95 14.80
N THR A 67 -19.82 -1.43 14.62
CA THR A 67 -20.23 -2.73 15.16
C THR A 67 -19.70 -3.87 14.28
N CYS A 68 -19.07 -4.86 14.89
CA CYS A 68 -18.62 -6.07 14.20
C CYS A 68 -19.57 -7.23 14.51
N ASP A 69 -20.12 -7.83 13.45
CA ASP A 69 -20.97 -9.01 13.51
C ASP A 69 -20.48 -10.11 12.57
N MET A 70 -21.13 -11.28 12.62
CA MET A 70 -20.76 -12.43 11.79
C MET A 70 -20.86 -12.13 10.28
N ASN A 71 -21.85 -11.34 9.87
CA ASN A 71 -22.09 -11.03 8.46
C ASN A 71 -21.04 -10.06 7.93
N SER A 72 -20.65 -9.06 8.74
CA SER A 72 -19.58 -8.13 8.40
C SER A 72 -18.23 -8.84 8.25
N ILE A 73 -17.91 -9.78 9.16
CA ILE A 73 -16.71 -10.63 9.06
C ILE A 73 -16.77 -11.49 7.79
N ALA A 74 -17.91 -12.16 7.53
CA ALA A 74 -18.06 -13.00 6.33
C ALA A 74 -17.92 -12.19 5.05
N GLY A 75 -18.48 -10.99 5.01
CA GLY A 75 -18.41 -10.08 3.87
C GLY A 75 -17.00 -9.54 3.62
N ASN A 76 -16.33 -9.05 4.65
CA ASN A 76 -14.97 -8.52 4.55
C ASN A 76 -13.98 -9.61 4.08
N LEU A 77 -14.03 -10.80 4.69
CA LEU A 77 -13.14 -11.91 4.34
C LEU A 77 -13.56 -12.67 3.06
N ASN A 78 -14.66 -12.27 2.43
CA ASN A 78 -15.23 -12.93 1.25
C ASN A 78 -15.38 -14.46 1.44
N ILE A 79 -15.93 -14.87 2.60
CA ILE A 79 -16.19 -16.27 2.96
C ILE A 79 -17.67 -16.50 3.23
N SER A 80 -18.08 -17.79 3.18
CA SER A 80 -19.46 -18.14 3.56
C SER A 80 -19.70 -17.94 5.06
N VAL A 81 -20.96 -17.66 5.43
CA VAL A 81 -21.40 -17.51 6.83
C VAL A 81 -21.02 -18.72 7.67
N ASP A 82 -21.12 -19.95 7.12
CA ASP A 82 -20.70 -21.18 7.80
C ASP A 82 -19.20 -21.22 8.10
N LYS A 83 -18.37 -20.68 7.20
CA LYS A 83 -16.93 -20.55 7.46
C LYS A 83 -16.65 -19.48 8.51
N ALA A 84 -17.35 -18.35 8.45
CA ALA A 84 -17.26 -17.28 9.45
C ALA A 84 -17.67 -17.79 10.84
N SER A 85 -18.75 -18.56 10.95
CA SER A 85 -19.17 -19.17 12.21
C SER A 85 -18.07 -20.08 12.82
N ARG A 86 -17.50 -20.96 12.02
CA ARG A 86 -16.39 -21.81 12.48
C ARG A 86 -15.13 -21.02 12.86
N LEU A 87 -14.86 -19.93 12.17
CA LEU A 87 -13.74 -19.04 12.48
C LEU A 87 -13.96 -18.33 13.83
N ILE A 88 -15.18 -17.79 14.05
CA ILE A 88 -15.57 -17.16 15.30
C ILE A 88 -15.49 -18.15 16.47
N GLU A 89 -16.00 -19.37 16.32
CA GLU A 89 -15.91 -20.42 17.33
C GLU A 89 -14.43 -20.71 17.69
N ARG A 90 -13.57 -20.77 16.70
CA ARG A 90 -12.12 -20.97 16.91
C ARG A 90 -11.48 -19.78 17.63
N LEU A 91 -11.80 -18.53 17.23
CA LEU A 91 -11.31 -17.32 17.89
C LEU A 91 -11.74 -17.25 19.36
N LEU A 92 -13.00 -17.64 19.66
CA LEU A 92 -13.54 -17.78 21.02
C LEU A 92 -12.75 -18.83 21.82
N THR A 93 -12.53 -20.02 21.23
CA THR A 93 -11.78 -21.11 21.87
C THR A 93 -10.33 -20.70 22.20
N LEU A 94 -9.74 -19.86 21.35
CA LEU A 94 -8.39 -19.31 21.55
C LEU A 94 -8.38 -18.12 22.54
N GLY A 95 -9.54 -17.66 23.00
CA GLY A 95 -9.66 -16.51 23.90
C GLY A 95 -9.27 -15.18 23.28
N LEU A 96 -9.35 -15.08 21.93
CA LEU A 96 -8.96 -13.87 21.21
C LEU A 96 -10.13 -12.88 21.05
N ILE A 97 -11.37 -13.37 21.14
CA ILE A 97 -12.58 -12.57 21.08
C ILE A 97 -13.54 -12.90 22.21
N GLY A 98 -14.43 -11.97 22.53
CA GLY A 98 -15.58 -12.13 23.40
C GLY A 98 -16.88 -11.90 22.64
N MET A 99 -17.97 -12.51 23.11
CA MET A 99 -19.32 -12.28 22.60
C MET A 99 -20.13 -11.48 23.61
N GLY A 100 -20.65 -10.32 23.15
CA GLY A 100 -21.74 -9.62 23.82
C GLY A 100 -23.12 -10.08 23.29
N ASP A 101 -24.19 -9.41 23.67
CA ASP A 101 -25.57 -9.80 23.30
C ASP A 101 -25.81 -9.88 21.78
N GLN A 102 -25.14 -9.08 20.98
CA GLN A 102 -25.19 -9.13 19.50
C GLN A 102 -23.89 -8.66 18.83
N THR A 103 -22.84 -8.39 19.59
CA THR A 103 -21.60 -7.84 19.09
C THR A 103 -20.43 -8.76 19.42
N ILE A 104 -19.49 -8.84 18.51
CA ILE A 104 -18.22 -9.55 18.68
C ILE A 104 -17.16 -8.49 18.95
N SER A 105 -16.37 -8.66 20.01
CA SER A 105 -15.28 -7.74 20.37
C SER A 105 -13.98 -8.49 20.61
N LEU A 106 -12.87 -7.80 20.43
CA LEU A 106 -11.54 -8.34 20.74
C LEU A 106 -11.33 -8.38 22.26
N THR A 107 -10.70 -9.46 22.74
CA THR A 107 -10.08 -9.46 24.08
C THR A 107 -8.76 -8.68 24.03
N ASP A 108 -8.17 -8.38 25.20
CA ASP A 108 -6.83 -7.76 25.26
C ASP A 108 -5.77 -8.60 24.52
N THR A 109 -5.88 -9.94 24.60
CA THR A 109 -5.01 -10.86 23.86
C THR A 109 -5.27 -10.78 22.36
N GLY A 110 -6.53 -10.75 21.94
CA GLY A 110 -6.92 -10.58 20.55
C GLY A 110 -6.46 -9.25 19.97
N LYS A 111 -6.63 -8.18 20.73
CA LYS A 111 -6.17 -6.83 20.36
C LYS A 111 -4.66 -6.75 20.21
N SER A 112 -3.92 -7.32 21.14
CA SER A 112 -2.45 -7.40 21.05
C SER A 112 -1.99 -8.21 19.84
N TYR A 113 -2.71 -9.27 19.50
CA TYR A 113 -2.41 -10.06 18.30
C TYR A 113 -2.71 -9.25 17.03
N ALA A 114 -3.87 -8.62 16.93
CA ALA A 114 -4.24 -7.79 15.78
C ALA A 114 -3.23 -6.66 15.55
N LEU A 115 -2.86 -5.92 16.59
CA LEU A 115 -1.89 -4.83 16.51
C LEU A 115 -0.51 -5.32 16.03
N ARG A 116 -0.12 -6.53 16.38
CA ARG A 116 1.13 -7.13 15.90
C ARG A 116 1.07 -7.42 14.39
N VAL A 117 -0.04 -7.98 13.90
CA VAL A 117 -0.21 -8.23 12.46
C VAL A 117 -0.25 -6.91 11.69
N ILE A 118 -1.01 -5.92 12.18
CA ILE A 118 -1.07 -4.58 11.60
C ILE A 118 0.31 -3.91 11.55
N ARG A 119 1.13 -4.10 12.61
CA ARG A 119 2.51 -3.57 12.61
C ARG A 119 3.35 -4.19 11.50
N ILE A 120 3.29 -5.52 11.36
CA ILE A 120 4.03 -6.23 10.30
C ILE A 120 3.59 -5.68 8.93
N HIS A 121 2.29 -5.62 8.67
CA HIS A 121 1.71 -5.11 7.44
C HIS A 121 2.25 -3.71 7.10
N ARG A 122 2.06 -2.73 7.98
CA ARG A 122 2.44 -1.33 7.77
C ARG A 122 3.94 -1.11 7.62
N ILE A 123 4.77 -1.90 8.31
CA ILE A 123 6.23 -1.87 8.10
C ILE A 123 6.58 -2.38 6.70
N TRP A 124 5.93 -3.44 6.22
CA TRP A 124 6.15 -3.95 4.88
C TRP A 124 5.66 -2.98 3.80
N GLU A 125 4.50 -2.36 3.95
CA GLU A 125 4.05 -1.31 3.04
C GLU A 125 5.07 -0.16 2.97
N LYS A 126 5.58 0.28 4.12
CA LYS A 126 6.60 1.31 4.19
C LYS A 126 7.87 0.92 3.45
N TYR A 127 8.33 -0.32 3.63
CA TYR A 127 9.47 -0.87 2.92
C TYR A 127 9.24 -0.92 1.40
N LEU A 128 8.08 -1.42 0.99
CA LEU A 128 7.73 -1.50 -0.43
C LEU A 128 7.73 -0.11 -1.08
N ALA A 129 7.20 0.88 -0.40
CA ALA A 129 7.13 2.26 -0.89
C ALA A 129 8.50 2.95 -0.97
N ASP A 130 9.36 2.77 0.04
CA ASP A 130 10.60 3.54 0.17
C ASP A 130 11.80 2.82 -0.44
N GLU A 131 11.80 1.46 -0.48
CA GLU A 131 12.99 0.68 -0.82
C GLU A 131 12.83 -0.13 -2.11
N THR A 132 11.62 -0.24 -2.66
CA THR A 132 11.35 -1.05 -3.84
C THR A 132 10.82 -0.24 -5.01
N GLY A 133 10.66 -0.88 -6.18
CA GLY A 133 10.03 -0.30 -7.36
C GLY A 133 8.57 -0.72 -7.55
N VAL A 134 7.94 -1.29 -6.53
CA VAL A 134 6.53 -1.69 -6.58
C VAL A 134 5.66 -0.45 -6.77
N ALA A 135 4.65 -0.55 -7.64
CA ALA A 135 3.74 0.55 -7.91
C ALA A 135 2.90 0.89 -6.66
N GLN A 136 2.59 2.18 -6.48
CA GLN A 136 1.86 2.66 -5.31
C GLN A 136 0.53 1.92 -5.07
N ALA A 137 -0.21 1.62 -6.12
CA ALA A 137 -1.48 0.90 -6.04
C ALA A 137 -1.35 -0.58 -5.63
N ASP A 138 -0.13 -1.13 -5.60
CA ASP A 138 0.12 -2.54 -5.31
C ASP A 138 0.78 -2.76 -3.94
N TRP A 139 1.17 -1.69 -3.19
CA TRP A 139 1.84 -1.82 -1.90
C TRP A 139 1.03 -2.64 -0.91
N HIS A 140 -0.25 -2.30 -0.74
CA HIS A 140 -1.17 -2.99 0.16
C HIS A 140 -1.26 -4.50 -0.15
N ASN A 141 -1.57 -4.86 -1.39
CA ASN A 141 -1.70 -6.26 -1.79
C ASN A 141 -0.39 -7.07 -1.62
N GLU A 142 0.76 -6.44 -1.86
CA GLU A 142 2.05 -7.11 -1.66
C GLU A 142 2.38 -7.24 -0.18
N ALA A 143 2.05 -6.26 0.66
CA ALA A 143 2.20 -6.33 2.11
C ALA A 143 1.32 -7.42 2.72
N ASP A 144 0.04 -7.53 2.32
CA ASP A 144 -0.88 -8.60 2.73
C ASP A 144 -0.32 -9.99 2.42
N ARG A 145 0.35 -10.17 1.28
CA ARG A 145 0.97 -11.46 0.94
C ARG A 145 2.17 -11.80 1.81
N LEU A 146 2.92 -10.78 2.24
CA LEU A 146 4.18 -10.95 2.97
C LEU A 146 3.95 -11.09 4.48
N GLU A 147 2.97 -10.39 5.04
CA GLU A 147 2.77 -10.26 6.50
C GLU A 147 2.59 -11.60 7.22
N HIS A 148 2.02 -12.60 6.55
CA HIS A 148 1.75 -13.91 7.13
C HIS A 148 2.96 -14.86 7.12
N ASP A 149 3.98 -14.58 6.31
CA ASP A 149 5.15 -15.47 6.14
C ASP A 149 6.40 -14.94 6.84
N VAL A 150 6.35 -13.73 7.39
CA VAL A 150 7.50 -13.07 8.01
C VAL A 150 7.49 -13.22 9.54
N SER A 151 8.66 -13.37 10.13
CA SER A 151 8.81 -13.38 11.58
C SER A 151 8.80 -11.97 12.16
N ILE A 152 8.41 -11.85 13.44
CA ILE A 152 8.46 -10.57 14.16
C ILE A 152 9.91 -10.06 14.21
N GLU A 153 10.88 -10.94 14.43
CA GLU A 153 12.29 -10.56 14.51
C GLU A 153 12.81 -9.97 13.20
N ASP A 154 12.40 -10.51 12.05
CA ASP A 154 12.80 -9.99 10.75
C ASP A 154 12.09 -8.67 10.44
N THR A 155 10.84 -8.52 10.87
CA THR A 155 10.11 -7.26 10.78
C THR A 155 10.76 -6.17 11.63
N GLU A 156 11.21 -6.48 12.85
CA GLU A 156 11.90 -5.49 13.71
C GLU A 156 13.28 -5.11 13.16
N LYS A 157 14.02 -6.05 12.54
CA LYS A 157 15.25 -5.72 11.82
C LYS A 157 14.97 -4.76 10.66
N LEU A 158 13.90 -5.01 9.91
CA LEU A 158 13.47 -4.16 8.81
C LEU A 158 13.07 -2.76 9.31
N ALA A 159 12.29 -2.68 10.39
CA ALA A 159 11.92 -1.42 11.02
C ALA A 159 13.15 -0.63 11.48
N ALA A 160 14.14 -1.29 12.08
CA ALA A 160 15.39 -0.66 12.50
C ALA A 160 16.20 -0.12 11.31
N GLN A 161 16.27 -0.85 10.20
CA GLN A 161 16.94 -0.39 8.96
C GLN A 161 16.29 0.87 8.38
N MET A 162 14.96 1.00 8.52
CA MET A 162 14.21 2.17 8.07
C MET A 162 14.13 3.30 9.12
N GLY A 163 14.84 3.18 10.26
CA GLY A 163 14.84 4.18 11.32
C GLY A 163 13.56 4.21 12.17
N HIS A 164 12.89 3.08 12.34
CA HIS A 164 11.65 2.91 13.11
C HIS A 164 10.53 3.87 12.67
N PRO A 165 9.98 3.70 11.47
CA PRO A 165 8.93 4.58 10.95
C PRO A 165 7.70 4.57 11.87
N VAL A 166 7.09 5.74 12.03
CA VAL A 166 5.90 5.93 12.88
C VAL A 166 4.61 5.83 12.07
N PHE A 167 4.69 6.13 10.78
CA PHE A 167 3.58 6.08 9.84
C PHE A 167 3.97 5.28 8.59
N ASP A 168 3.00 4.58 8.05
CA ASP A 168 3.12 3.89 6.77
C ASP A 168 3.06 4.89 5.58
N PRO A 169 3.11 4.44 4.31
CA PRO A 169 3.07 5.33 3.16
C PRO A 169 1.71 5.99 2.92
N HIS A 170 0.63 5.53 3.56
CA HIS A 170 -0.72 6.09 3.47
C HIS A 170 -1.02 7.08 4.60
N GLY A 171 -0.17 7.13 5.62
CA GLY A 171 -0.30 7.98 6.80
C GLY A 171 -0.93 7.28 8.00
N ASP A 172 -1.12 5.98 7.91
CA ASP A 172 -1.58 5.17 9.02
C ASP A 172 -0.51 5.00 10.11
N PRO A 173 -0.87 5.16 11.39
CA PRO A 173 0.09 5.04 12.47
C PRO A 173 0.54 3.59 12.66
N ILE A 174 1.84 3.32 12.58
CA ILE A 174 2.42 1.99 12.83
C ILE A 174 2.37 1.69 14.34
N PRO A 175 1.68 0.62 14.78
CA PRO A 175 1.69 0.24 16.20
C PRO A 175 3.12 0.04 16.71
N THR A 176 3.40 0.42 17.95
CA THR A 176 4.69 0.12 18.59
C THR A 176 4.80 -1.38 18.89
N ILE A 177 5.99 -1.85 19.24
CA ILE A 177 6.22 -3.25 19.63
C ILE A 177 5.39 -3.65 20.86
N ASP A 178 5.11 -2.69 21.75
CA ASP A 178 4.30 -2.88 22.94
C ASP A 178 2.79 -2.74 22.66
N GLY A 179 2.39 -2.57 21.41
CA GLY A 179 1.00 -2.46 20.98
C GLY A 179 0.38 -1.08 21.23
N ALA A 180 1.15 -0.04 21.49
CA ALA A 180 0.62 1.32 21.55
C ALA A 180 0.41 1.84 20.12
N LEU A 181 -0.76 2.44 19.88
CA LEU A 181 -1.08 3.08 18.61
C LEU A 181 -1.04 4.61 18.79
N PRO A 182 -0.22 5.33 18.01
CA PRO A 182 -0.24 6.77 18.00
C PRO A 182 -1.65 7.29 17.69
N LYS A 183 -2.09 8.34 18.37
CA LYS A 183 -3.41 8.91 18.10
C LYS A 183 -3.44 9.53 16.71
N ALA A 184 -4.44 9.16 15.93
CA ALA A 184 -4.74 9.84 14.68
C ALA A 184 -5.06 11.32 14.95
N LYS A 185 -4.50 12.18 14.12
CA LYS A 185 -4.76 13.64 14.17
C LYS A 185 -5.58 14.02 12.94
N GLY A 186 -6.07 15.24 12.94
CA GLY A 186 -6.80 15.79 11.81
C GLY A 186 -8.29 15.42 11.75
N LYS A 187 -8.92 15.81 10.67
CA LYS A 187 -10.33 15.52 10.35
C LYS A 187 -10.46 15.19 8.85
N PRO A 188 -11.50 14.43 8.46
CA PRO A 188 -11.78 14.22 7.04
C PRO A 188 -11.92 15.54 6.31
N MET A 189 -11.38 15.63 5.08
CA MET A 189 -11.53 16.82 4.24
C MET A 189 -13.00 17.16 3.98
N SER A 190 -13.89 16.17 3.95
CA SER A 190 -15.33 16.38 3.87
C SER A 190 -15.93 17.21 5.03
N CYS A 191 -15.20 17.30 6.16
CA CYS A 191 -15.58 18.10 7.33
C CYS A 191 -14.85 19.45 7.38
N MET A 192 -14.03 19.79 6.38
CA MET A 192 -13.38 21.09 6.30
C MET A 192 -14.35 22.16 5.78
N LYS A 193 -14.12 23.39 6.22
CA LYS A 193 -14.94 24.54 5.87
C LYS A 193 -14.19 25.43 4.86
N GLU A 194 -14.95 26.23 4.11
CA GLU A 194 -14.41 27.27 3.27
C GLU A 194 -13.47 28.19 4.06
N GLY A 195 -12.31 28.51 3.47
CA GLY A 195 -11.25 29.31 4.08
C GLY A 195 -10.31 28.55 5.00
N GLU A 196 -10.55 27.28 5.30
CA GLU A 196 -9.63 26.48 6.10
C GLU A 196 -8.42 26.02 5.30
N THR A 197 -7.27 26.06 5.95
CA THR A 197 -6.00 25.50 5.44
C THR A 197 -5.68 24.23 6.22
N GLY A 198 -5.17 23.23 5.54
CA GLY A 198 -4.73 21.98 6.16
C GLY A 198 -3.60 21.33 5.40
N ARG A 199 -3.03 20.31 5.99
CA ARG A 199 -2.03 19.42 5.38
C ARG A 199 -2.59 18.02 5.33
N ILE A 200 -2.56 17.37 4.17
CA ILE A 200 -2.97 15.97 4.02
C ILE A 200 -2.00 15.11 4.84
N ILE A 201 -2.53 14.38 5.82
CA ILE A 201 -1.76 13.50 6.70
C ILE A 201 -2.09 12.03 6.51
N HIS A 202 -3.23 11.71 5.88
CA HIS A 202 -3.63 10.36 5.60
C HIS A 202 -4.54 10.32 4.37
N ILE A 203 -4.37 9.29 3.54
CA ILE A 203 -5.23 8.96 2.39
C ILE A 203 -5.60 7.49 2.54
N GLU A 204 -6.89 7.22 2.75
CA GLU A 204 -7.42 5.86 2.88
C GLU A 204 -7.14 5.05 1.60
N ASP A 205 -6.51 3.90 1.73
CA ASP A 205 -6.13 3.01 0.62
C ASP A 205 -7.23 2.02 0.24
N GLU A 206 -8.25 1.86 1.09
CA GLU A 206 -9.43 1.07 0.84
C GLU A 206 -10.71 1.93 0.73
N PRO A 207 -11.62 1.68 -0.22
CA PRO A 207 -11.49 0.69 -1.31
C PRO A 207 -10.52 1.17 -2.40
N ARG A 208 -9.72 0.24 -2.93
CA ARG A 208 -8.69 0.48 -3.95
C ARG A 208 -9.16 1.38 -5.10
N SER A 209 -10.41 1.23 -5.55
CA SER A 209 -10.97 2.03 -6.65
C SER A 209 -11.04 3.53 -6.35
N ILE A 210 -11.25 3.92 -5.09
CA ILE A 210 -11.22 5.33 -4.65
C ILE A 210 -9.78 5.79 -4.56
N TYR A 211 -8.93 5.01 -3.90
CA TYR A 211 -7.52 5.32 -3.73
C TYR A 211 -6.80 5.57 -5.08
N GLU A 212 -6.95 4.66 -6.05
CA GLU A 212 -6.36 4.82 -7.38
C GLU A 212 -6.78 6.14 -8.06
N GLN A 213 -8.03 6.56 -7.91
CA GLN A 213 -8.50 7.83 -8.46
C GLN A 213 -7.88 9.04 -7.75
N LEU A 214 -7.71 8.99 -6.42
CA LEU A 214 -7.03 10.05 -5.67
C LEU A 214 -5.56 10.18 -6.07
N VAL A 215 -4.88 9.04 -6.25
CA VAL A 215 -3.49 8.99 -6.73
C VAL A 215 -3.36 9.55 -8.16
N VAL A 216 -4.28 9.17 -9.07
CA VAL A 216 -4.29 9.70 -10.46
C VAL A 216 -4.51 11.22 -10.49
N GLN A 217 -5.28 11.77 -9.55
CA GLN A 217 -5.42 13.22 -9.39
C GLN A 217 -4.16 13.90 -8.83
N GLY A 218 -3.15 13.14 -8.43
CA GLY A 218 -1.89 13.68 -7.94
C GLY A 218 -1.90 14.06 -6.45
N LEU A 219 -2.90 13.61 -5.68
CA LEU A 219 -2.96 13.86 -4.25
C LEU A 219 -1.93 13.01 -3.50
N TYR A 220 -1.27 13.59 -2.50
CA TYR A 220 -0.21 12.92 -1.74
C TYR A 220 -0.11 13.42 -0.30
N LEU A 221 0.52 12.63 0.56
CA LEU A 221 0.76 13.01 1.96
C LEU A 221 1.70 14.20 2.06
N GLY A 222 1.34 15.14 2.92
CA GLY A 222 2.10 16.37 3.13
C GLY A 222 1.68 17.52 2.21
N MET A 223 0.76 17.27 1.24
CA MET A 223 0.22 18.33 0.38
C MET A 223 -0.55 19.35 1.23
N GLN A 224 -0.22 20.62 1.07
CA GLN A 224 -1.00 21.70 1.68
C GLN A 224 -2.23 22.01 0.82
N VAL A 225 -3.38 22.08 1.49
CA VAL A 225 -4.68 22.33 0.85
C VAL A 225 -5.31 23.57 1.46
N TYR A 226 -5.95 24.38 0.62
CA TYR A 226 -6.77 25.51 1.03
C TYR A 226 -8.16 25.35 0.43
N VAL A 227 -9.18 25.20 1.27
CA VAL A 227 -10.56 25.03 0.82
C VAL A 227 -11.12 26.34 0.33
N THR A 228 -11.49 26.40 -0.96
CA THR A 228 -11.98 27.61 -1.65
C THR A 228 -13.51 27.66 -1.73
N ASP A 229 -14.18 26.51 -1.78
CA ASP A 229 -15.64 26.42 -1.88
C ASP A 229 -16.12 25.06 -1.33
N VAL A 230 -17.25 25.06 -0.64
CA VAL A 230 -17.92 23.85 -0.13
C VAL A 230 -19.40 23.89 -0.53
N ALA A 231 -19.77 22.96 -1.41
CA ALA A 231 -21.16 22.74 -1.82
C ALA A 231 -21.61 21.33 -1.43
N ASP A 232 -22.91 21.05 -1.47
CA ASP A 232 -23.49 19.77 -1.04
C ASP A 232 -22.88 18.55 -1.77
N ASN A 233 -22.47 18.72 -3.02
CA ASN A 233 -21.94 17.64 -3.88
C ASN A 233 -20.47 17.79 -4.24
N ARG A 234 -19.79 18.85 -3.75
CA ARG A 234 -18.43 19.17 -4.17
C ARG A 234 -17.69 19.95 -3.10
N ILE A 235 -16.42 19.62 -2.95
CA ILE A 235 -15.45 20.39 -2.18
C ILE A 235 -14.35 20.81 -3.15
N THR A 236 -14.15 22.13 -3.27
CA THR A 236 -13.11 22.73 -4.10
C THR A 236 -12.00 23.24 -3.21
N PHE A 237 -10.76 22.94 -3.56
CA PHE A 237 -9.58 23.41 -2.84
C PHE A 237 -8.42 23.67 -3.77
N ALA A 238 -7.58 24.61 -3.38
CA ALA A 238 -6.33 24.91 -4.06
C ALA A 238 -5.17 24.15 -3.37
N ALA A 239 -4.29 23.55 -4.15
CA ALA A 239 -3.07 22.90 -3.69
C ALA A 239 -2.01 22.94 -4.79
N ASP A 240 -0.74 23.19 -4.42
CA ASP A 240 0.42 23.25 -5.32
C ASP A 240 0.24 24.15 -6.55
N GLY A 241 -0.69 25.13 -6.46
CA GLY A 241 -0.98 26.10 -7.53
C GLY A 241 -2.07 25.67 -8.51
N ASP A 242 -2.67 24.51 -8.32
CA ASP A 242 -3.79 24.00 -9.08
C ASP A 242 -5.07 23.95 -8.22
N GLU A 243 -6.22 23.90 -8.89
CA GLU A 243 -7.52 23.74 -8.25
C GLU A 243 -8.03 22.31 -8.41
N TYR A 244 -8.48 21.74 -7.31
CA TYR A 244 -8.99 20.38 -7.22
C TYR A 244 -10.46 20.39 -6.85
N ASN A 245 -11.20 19.44 -7.41
CA ASN A 245 -12.61 19.25 -7.12
C ASN A 245 -12.86 17.79 -6.71
N LEU A 246 -13.33 17.57 -5.50
CA LEU A 246 -13.68 16.26 -4.98
C LEU A 246 -15.15 16.17 -4.61
N THR A 247 -15.76 15.03 -4.84
CA THR A 247 -17.06 14.74 -4.21
C THR A 247 -16.89 14.53 -2.71
N PRO A 248 -17.93 14.69 -1.88
CA PRO A 248 -17.86 14.41 -0.45
C PRO A 248 -17.35 12.99 -0.13
N LEU A 249 -17.68 12.01 -0.98
CA LEU A 249 -17.20 10.64 -0.84
C LEU A 249 -15.68 10.57 -0.93
N PHE A 250 -15.06 11.14 -1.96
CA PHE A 250 -13.60 11.17 -2.10
C PHE A 250 -12.93 11.99 -1.00
N ALA A 251 -13.50 13.13 -0.65
CA ALA A 251 -12.99 13.98 0.43
C ALA A 251 -13.05 13.32 1.82
N ALA A 252 -13.99 12.40 2.04
CA ALA A 252 -14.07 11.62 3.28
C ALA A 252 -12.91 10.61 3.43
N HIS A 253 -12.28 10.19 2.32
CA HIS A 253 -11.12 9.27 2.32
C HIS A 253 -9.77 10.00 2.48
N ILE A 254 -9.79 11.31 2.70
CA ILE A 254 -8.59 12.11 2.93
C ILE A 254 -8.71 12.76 4.30
N THR A 255 -7.71 12.56 5.15
CA THR A 255 -7.62 13.25 6.43
C THR A 255 -6.59 14.36 6.34
N ALA A 256 -7.00 15.57 6.74
CA ALA A 256 -6.11 16.73 6.82
C ALA A 256 -6.01 17.24 8.26
N GLU A 257 -4.79 17.59 8.67
CA GLU A 257 -4.54 18.33 9.90
C GLU A 257 -4.68 19.83 9.59
N THR A 258 -5.63 20.50 10.28
CA THR A 258 -5.85 21.93 10.07
C THR A 258 -4.67 22.73 10.62
N GLU A 259 -4.13 23.62 9.79
CA GLU A 259 -3.06 24.54 10.18
C GLU A 259 -3.64 25.93 10.44
N SER A 260 -3.33 26.49 11.59
CA SER A 260 -3.64 27.90 11.89
C SER A 260 -2.59 28.79 11.22
N GLY A 261 -2.83 29.22 10.01
CA GLY A 261 -1.86 30.04 9.27
C GLY A 261 -2.46 30.69 8.05
N LYS A 262 -1.86 31.82 7.64
CA LYS A 262 -2.15 32.45 6.33
C LYS A 262 -1.85 31.43 5.23
N VAL A 263 -2.77 31.39 4.24
CA VAL A 263 -2.55 30.72 2.96
C VAL A 263 -1.11 30.96 2.52
N PRO A 264 -0.25 29.94 2.43
CA PRO A 264 1.01 30.12 1.77
C PRO A 264 0.67 30.51 0.34
N ALA A 265 1.19 31.62 -0.15
CA ALA A 265 1.12 31.92 -1.58
C ALA A 265 1.69 30.68 -2.28
N ALA A 266 0.84 29.92 -2.97
CA ALA A 266 1.23 28.73 -3.66
C ALA A 266 2.42 29.07 -4.55
N LYS A 267 3.62 28.60 -4.22
CA LYS A 267 4.74 28.68 -5.15
C LYS A 267 4.38 27.72 -6.28
N LYS A 268 3.87 28.27 -7.35
CA LYS A 268 3.63 27.53 -8.57
C LYS A 268 4.99 27.15 -9.14
N TYR A 269 5.44 25.95 -8.81
CA TYR A 269 6.62 25.39 -9.44
C TYR A 269 6.30 24.98 -10.86
N GLU A 270 7.22 25.24 -11.77
CA GLU A 270 7.14 24.68 -13.10
C GLU A 270 7.72 23.26 -13.11
N LEU A 271 7.21 22.40 -13.99
CA LEU A 271 7.73 21.04 -14.14
C LEU A 271 8.95 21.04 -15.08
N LEU A 272 9.92 20.17 -14.82
CA LEU A 272 11.09 20.05 -15.69
C LEU A 272 10.71 19.72 -17.14
N SER A 273 9.62 18.98 -17.35
CA SER A 273 9.11 18.65 -18.68
C SER A 273 8.68 19.88 -19.49
N SER A 274 8.40 21.02 -18.85
CA SER A 274 8.04 22.28 -19.52
C SER A 274 9.24 23.09 -20.03
N LEU A 275 10.48 22.68 -19.65
CA LEU A 275 11.70 23.38 -20.03
C LEU A 275 11.99 23.16 -21.53
N ALA A 276 12.07 24.24 -22.30
CA ALA A 276 12.37 24.16 -23.72
C ALA A 276 13.86 23.87 -23.96
N ILE A 277 14.18 23.32 -25.15
CA ILE A 277 15.56 23.06 -25.53
C ILE A 277 16.36 24.36 -25.56
N GLY A 278 17.51 24.37 -24.90
CA GLY A 278 18.39 25.51 -24.72
C GLY A 278 18.10 26.34 -23.46
N GLU A 279 16.97 26.12 -22.81
CA GLU A 279 16.65 26.79 -21.55
C GLU A 279 17.35 26.18 -20.35
N LYS A 280 17.55 27.01 -19.31
CA LYS A 280 18.15 26.64 -18.03
C LYS A 280 17.19 26.97 -16.89
N ALA A 281 17.20 26.12 -15.87
CA ALA A 281 16.44 26.35 -14.66
C ALA A 281 17.21 25.84 -13.43
N GLU A 282 16.77 26.21 -12.26
CA GLU A 282 17.24 25.68 -11.00
C GLU A 282 16.23 24.64 -10.48
N VAL A 283 16.70 23.47 -10.06
CA VAL A 283 15.84 22.45 -9.46
C VAL A 283 15.30 23.00 -8.14
N ALA A 284 13.99 23.13 -8.02
CA ALA A 284 13.30 23.54 -6.80
C ALA A 284 13.07 22.35 -5.86
N GLY A 285 12.87 21.16 -6.44
CA GLY A 285 12.66 19.93 -5.67
C GLY A 285 12.28 18.75 -6.54
N ILE A 286 12.15 17.60 -5.88
CA ILE A 286 11.57 16.38 -6.47
C ILE A 286 10.23 16.13 -5.77
N SER A 287 9.19 15.89 -6.55
CA SER A 287 7.84 15.59 -6.03
C SER A 287 7.88 14.50 -4.95
N PRO A 288 7.11 14.64 -3.88
CA PRO A 288 6.93 13.58 -2.89
C PRO A 288 6.38 12.25 -3.48
N ASN A 289 5.70 12.32 -4.62
CA ASN A 289 5.24 11.14 -5.36
C ASN A 289 6.40 10.35 -6.01
N CYS A 290 7.56 10.96 -6.17
CA CYS A 290 8.78 10.26 -6.60
C CYS A 290 9.43 9.59 -5.38
N ARG A 291 9.32 8.28 -5.26
CA ARG A 291 9.78 7.50 -4.11
C ARG A 291 10.76 6.39 -4.53
N GLY A 292 11.31 5.71 -3.54
CA GLY A 292 12.11 4.51 -3.71
C GLY A 292 13.32 4.68 -4.62
N PRO A 293 13.69 3.65 -5.39
CA PRO A 293 14.85 3.64 -6.27
C PRO A 293 14.83 4.75 -7.32
N GLN A 294 13.65 5.16 -7.80
CA GLN A 294 13.53 6.24 -8.77
C GLN A 294 14.01 7.57 -8.19
N ARG A 295 13.58 7.91 -6.97
CA ARG A 295 14.02 9.13 -6.27
C ARG A 295 15.52 9.10 -6.01
N ARG A 296 16.05 7.98 -5.49
CA ARG A 296 17.50 7.82 -5.27
C ARG A 296 18.29 8.04 -6.56
N ARG A 297 17.88 7.38 -7.64
CA ARG A 297 18.53 7.54 -8.94
C ARG A 297 18.57 8.99 -9.41
N LEU A 298 17.48 9.75 -9.27
CA LEU A 298 17.47 11.16 -9.64
C LEU A 298 18.45 11.97 -8.78
N MET A 299 18.48 11.71 -7.47
CA MET A 299 19.42 12.37 -6.55
C MET A 299 20.88 12.01 -6.86
N ASP A 300 21.18 10.75 -7.14
CA ASP A 300 22.51 10.27 -7.52
C ASP A 300 23.01 10.91 -8.83
N LEU A 301 22.09 11.22 -9.75
CA LEU A 301 22.36 11.95 -10.98
C LEU A 301 22.55 13.46 -10.76
N GLY A 302 22.47 13.93 -9.50
CA GLY A 302 22.68 15.32 -9.13
C GLY A 302 21.42 16.20 -9.26
N ILE A 303 20.24 15.60 -9.43
CA ILE A 303 18.97 16.32 -9.40
C ILE A 303 18.56 16.53 -7.94
N VAL A 304 19.08 17.60 -7.35
CA VAL A 304 18.81 18.01 -5.98
C VAL A 304 18.42 19.49 -5.94
N PRO A 305 17.66 19.94 -4.93
CA PRO A 305 17.31 21.36 -4.78
C PRO A 305 18.54 22.26 -4.89
N GLY A 306 18.44 23.30 -5.71
CA GLY A 306 19.54 24.25 -5.98
C GLY A 306 20.46 23.86 -7.14
N SER A 307 20.40 22.64 -7.68
CA SER A 307 21.20 22.27 -8.85
C SER A 307 20.70 22.95 -10.13
N LEU A 308 21.64 23.37 -11.00
CA LEU A 308 21.31 23.92 -12.31
C LEU A 308 21.09 22.77 -13.29
N ILE A 309 20.00 22.87 -14.06
CA ILE A 309 19.63 21.91 -15.10
C ILE A 309 19.31 22.64 -16.39
N SER A 310 19.73 22.10 -17.53
CA SER A 310 19.42 22.64 -18.86
C SER A 310 18.91 21.55 -19.79
N ALA A 311 17.91 21.86 -20.62
CA ALA A 311 17.42 20.97 -21.65
C ALA A 311 18.31 21.14 -22.91
N GLU A 312 19.03 20.08 -23.31
CA GLU A 312 20.01 20.17 -24.42
C GLU A 312 19.51 19.57 -25.72
N MET A 313 18.85 18.43 -25.63
CA MET A 313 18.41 17.72 -26.82
C MET A 313 17.15 16.93 -26.58
N LYS A 314 16.45 16.62 -27.65
CA LYS A 314 15.22 15.81 -27.62
C LYS A 314 15.39 14.62 -28.57
N SER A 315 14.92 13.45 -28.16
CA SER A 315 14.94 12.29 -29.06
C SER A 315 14.05 12.52 -30.29
N ALA A 316 14.22 11.74 -31.33
CA ALA A 316 13.45 11.86 -32.57
C ALA A 316 11.94 11.65 -32.33
N SER A 317 11.58 10.84 -31.34
CA SER A 317 10.18 10.62 -30.90
C SER A 317 9.65 11.70 -29.96
N GLY A 318 10.51 12.62 -29.50
CA GLY A 318 10.16 13.65 -28.54
C GLY A 318 10.34 13.28 -27.08
N ASP A 319 10.55 12.02 -26.75
CA ASP A 319 10.78 11.46 -25.42
C ASP A 319 11.76 10.30 -25.54
N PRO A 320 12.85 10.21 -24.71
CA PRO A 320 13.24 11.13 -23.63
C PRO A 320 13.85 12.45 -24.11
N VAL A 321 13.95 13.41 -23.19
CA VAL A 321 14.71 14.65 -23.34
C VAL A 321 16.06 14.51 -22.62
N GLY A 322 17.13 14.97 -23.25
CA GLY A 322 18.47 15.04 -22.67
C GLY A 322 18.62 16.34 -21.86
N TYR A 323 18.78 16.17 -20.56
CA TYR A 323 19.02 17.27 -19.62
C TYR A 323 20.46 17.22 -19.14
N ARG A 324 21.13 18.37 -19.11
CA ARG A 324 22.47 18.51 -18.54
C ARG A 324 22.36 18.96 -17.09
N VAL A 325 22.95 18.15 -16.19
CA VAL A 325 23.06 18.43 -14.76
C VAL A 325 24.47 18.05 -14.31
N MET A 326 25.09 18.90 -13.49
CA MET A 326 26.48 18.69 -13.01
C MET A 326 27.48 18.32 -14.11
N GLY A 327 27.33 18.90 -15.32
CA GLY A 327 28.24 18.66 -16.46
C GLY A 327 27.96 17.39 -17.27
N THR A 328 27.03 16.56 -16.87
CA THR A 328 26.65 15.31 -17.55
C THR A 328 25.27 15.43 -18.18
N THR A 329 25.12 14.96 -19.43
CA THR A 329 23.80 14.92 -20.08
C THR A 329 23.16 13.58 -19.86
N ILE A 330 21.95 13.59 -19.30
CA ILE A 330 21.14 12.41 -18.93
C ILE A 330 19.79 12.44 -19.64
N GLY A 331 19.36 11.31 -20.16
CA GLY A 331 18.05 11.16 -20.77
C GLY A 331 16.97 10.94 -19.69
N ILE A 332 16.00 11.86 -19.58
CA ILE A 332 14.89 11.75 -18.64
C ILE A 332 13.60 11.67 -19.44
N ARG A 333 12.77 10.67 -19.15
CA ARG A 333 11.45 10.54 -19.78
C ARG A 333 10.47 11.59 -19.23
N LYS A 334 9.49 11.95 -20.03
CA LYS A 334 8.48 12.95 -19.66
C LYS A 334 7.85 12.64 -18.29
N GLN A 335 7.43 11.41 -18.06
CA GLN A 335 6.85 10.98 -16.77
C GLN A 335 7.76 11.23 -15.57
N GLN A 336 9.08 11.10 -15.75
CA GLN A 336 10.06 11.38 -14.69
C GLN A 336 10.30 12.88 -14.55
N ALA A 337 10.33 13.62 -15.67
CA ALA A 337 10.50 15.06 -15.68
C ALA A 337 9.30 15.79 -15.05
N ASP A 338 8.09 15.22 -15.15
CA ASP A 338 6.88 15.72 -14.50
C ASP A 338 6.94 15.59 -12.95
N LEU A 339 7.89 14.83 -12.41
CA LEU A 339 8.13 14.69 -10.96
C LEU A 339 9.22 15.63 -10.43
N ILE A 340 9.79 16.50 -11.28
CA ILE A 340 10.88 17.41 -10.90
C ILE A 340 10.37 18.84 -11.01
N PHE A 341 10.40 19.54 -9.90
CA PHE A 341 10.01 20.95 -9.82
C PHE A 341 11.20 21.85 -10.14
N ILE A 342 10.98 22.90 -10.92
CA ILE A 342 12.01 23.86 -11.31
C ILE A 342 11.56 25.31 -11.07
N ASN A 343 12.55 26.19 -10.90
CA ASN A 343 12.41 27.62 -10.93
C ASN A 343 13.16 28.14 -12.17
N ARG A 344 12.50 28.81 -13.09
CA ARG A 344 13.21 29.51 -14.18
C ARG A 344 13.95 30.71 -13.59
N LYS A 345 15.24 30.80 -13.82
CA LYS A 345 15.95 32.06 -13.57
C LYS A 345 15.57 33.01 -14.68
N ASN A 346 14.84 34.07 -14.37
CA ASN A 346 14.74 35.20 -15.26
C ASN A 346 16.16 35.77 -15.39
N GLU A 347 16.79 35.58 -16.55
CA GLU A 347 18.00 36.32 -16.88
C GLU A 347 17.61 37.80 -17.01
N HIS A 348 18.01 38.58 -16.00
CA HIS A 348 18.04 40.03 -16.08
C HIS A 348 19.33 40.47 -16.75
#